data_f8b7c8bac2d156cabca072aed4ff9c7a
#
_entry.id   f8b7c8bac2d156cabca072aed4ff9c7a
#
_cell.length_a   1.000
_cell.length_b   1.000
_cell.length_c   1.000
_cell.angle_alpha   90.00
_cell.angle_beta   90.00
_cell.angle_gamma   90.00
#
_symmetry.space_group_name_H-M   'P 1'
#
loop_
_entity.id
_entity.type
_entity.pdbx_description
1 polymer ?
#
loop_
_entity_poly.entity_id
_entity_poly.type
_entity_poly.pdbx_seq_one_letter_code
_entity_poly.pdbx_strand_id
1 'polypeptide(L)'
;EVPALIYALDRDSAAIAVVDSNLHREHILPSEKAFAYKLKMEALSHQGKRTDLTLSQLATKLDTATEIGNCSGESRDTVYRYIRLTHLIPELLDLMDEGKIALMVGEALSYLGDKEQYAVLEQCEMNDCTPSYAQAVEMKKRYQDGNLTADNISEILSREKANQRETIKISTEKLRKYAPNADAKQLEDFILKACEHYRKFLIRQRNRDER
;
A
#
# COMPACT_ATOMS: atom_id res chain seq x y z
N GLU A 1 21.78 -15.46 -35.75
CA GLU A 1 21.89 -13.98 -35.95
C GLU A 1 20.54 -13.35 -35.60
N VAL A 2 20.57 -12.28 -34.80
CA VAL A 2 19.37 -11.52 -34.44
C VAL A 2 19.48 -10.16 -35.16
N PRO A 3 18.46 -9.72 -35.91
CA PRO A 3 18.49 -8.37 -36.51
C PRO A 3 18.47 -7.33 -35.39
N ALA A 4 19.42 -6.40 -35.41
CA ALA A 4 19.55 -5.34 -34.44
C ALA A 4 19.70 -3.99 -35.14
N LEU A 5 19.02 -2.96 -34.59
CA LEU A 5 19.20 -1.57 -34.99
C LEU A 5 20.16 -0.91 -34.00
N ILE A 6 21.20 -0.29 -34.50
CA ILE A 6 22.21 0.37 -33.67
C ILE A 6 22.00 1.89 -33.76
N TYR A 7 21.79 2.52 -32.60
CA TYR A 7 21.64 3.98 -32.48
C TYR A 7 22.82 4.57 -31.70
N ALA A 8 23.33 5.71 -32.15
CA ALA A 8 24.32 6.49 -31.41
C ALA A 8 23.56 7.44 -30.45
N LEU A 9 23.41 7.02 -29.22
CA LEU A 9 22.72 7.78 -28.16
C LEU A 9 23.74 8.17 -27.06
N ASP A 10 23.51 9.32 -26.44
CA ASP A 10 24.21 9.64 -25.18
C ASP A 10 23.64 8.76 -24.05
N ARG A 11 24.31 8.79 -22.87
CA ARG A 11 23.95 7.94 -21.73
C ARG A 11 22.51 8.14 -21.25
N ASP A 12 22.07 9.40 -21.16
CA ASP A 12 20.75 9.73 -20.64
C ASP A 12 19.65 9.35 -21.66
N SER A 13 19.86 9.63 -22.94
CA SER A 13 18.95 9.20 -24.02
C SER A 13 18.88 7.67 -24.15
N ALA A 14 19.99 6.98 -23.96
CA ALA A 14 20.01 5.52 -23.96
C ALA A 14 19.23 4.95 -22.74
N ALA A 15 19.39 5.53 -21.55
CA ALA A 15 18.65 5.13 -20.36
C ALA A 15 17.13 5.32 -20.57
N ILE A 16 16.69 6.45 -21.10
CA ILE A 16 15.28 6.72 -21.42
C ILE A 16 14.75 5.69 -22.43
N ALA A 17 15.46 5.42 -23.50
CA ALA A 17 15.03 4.46 -24.53
C ALA A 17 14.89 3.02 -23.96
N VAL A 18 15.82 2.60 -23.09
CA VAL A 18 15.74 1.30 -22.40
C VAL A 18 14.52 1.24 -21.48
N VAL A 19 14.30 2.28 -20.67
CA VAL A 19 13.14 2.33 -19.76
C VAL A 19 11.84 2.31 -20.55
N ASP A 20 11.71 3.12 -21.59
CA ASP A 20 10.49 3.17 -22.39
C ASP A 20 10.18 1.83 -23.07
N SER A 21 11.20 1.15 -23.61
CA SER A 21 11.01 -0.17 -24.19
C SER A 21 10.55 -1.22 -23.18
N ASN A 22 11.02 -1.13 -21.92
CA ASN A 22 10.64 -2.04 -20.85
C ASN A 22 9.26 -1.72 -20.26
N LEU A 23 8.88 -0.45 -20.15
CA LEU A 23 7.57 -0.05 -19.64
C LEU A 23 6.40 -0.42 -20.56
N HIS A 24 6.67 -0.83 -21.79
CA HIS A 24 5.65 -1.32 -22.75
C HIS A 24 5.37 -2.82 -22.62
N ARG A 25 6.02 -3.53 -21.69
CA ARG A 25 5.74 -4.95 -21.44
C ARG A 25 4.40 -5.11 -20.71
N GLU A 26 3.67 -6.18 -21.01
CA GLU A 26 2.36 -6.46 -20.39
C GLU A 26 2.44 -6.71 -18.87
N HIS A 27 3.56 -7.29 -18.42
CA HIS A 27 3.80 -7.58 -17.01
C HIS A 27 5.15 -7.02 -16.57
N ILE A 28 5.11 -6.01 -15.72
CA ILE A 28 6.28 -5.38 -15.11
C ILE A 28 6.14 -5.52 -13.61
N LEU A 29 7.16 -6.03 -12.94
CA LEU A 29 7.17 -6.16 -11.49
C LEU A 29 7.20 -4.78 -10.82
N PRO A 30 6.60 -4.62 -9.63
CA PRO A 30 6.67 -3.38 -8.86
C PRO A 30 8.08 -2.86 -8.64
N SER A 31 9.03 -3.74 -8.35
CA SER A 31 10.45 -3.40 -8.20
C SER A 31 11.06 -2.88 -9.49
N GLU A 32 10.86 -3.57 -10.61
CA GLU A 32 11.34 -3.15 -11.94
C GLU A 32 10.82 -1.76 -12.29
N LYS A 33 9.53 -1.53 -12.05
CA LYS A 33 8.86 -0.24 -12.31
C LYS A 33 9.43 0.88 -11.44
N ALA A 34 9.72 0.58 -10.16
CA ALA A 34 10.33 1.52 -9.24
C ALA A 34 11.71 2.01 -9.73
N PHE A 35 12.59 1.07 -10.09
CA PHE A 35 13.92 1.40 -10.60
C PHE A 35 13.88 2.04 -12.00
N ALA A 36 12.96 1.62 -12.87
CA ALA A 36 12.76 2.21 -14.18
C ALA A 36 12.36 3.68 -14.08
N TYR A 37 11.37 4.01 -13.23
CA TYR A 37 10.95 5.40 -13.01
C TYR A 37 12.05 6.25 -12.38
N LYS A 38 12.81 5.70 -11.41
CA LYS A 38 13.94 6.39 -10.82
C LYS A 38 14.99 6.73 -11.89
N LEU A 39 15.39 5.74 -12.70
CA LEU A 39 16.38 5.93 -13.75
C LEU A 39 15.93 6.97 -14.78
N LYS A 40 14.66 6.91 -15.23
CA LYS A 40 14.10 7.88 -16.16
C LYS A 40 14.03 9.28 -15.58
N MET A 41 13.65 9.40 -14.30
CA MET A 41 13.62 10.68 -13.58
C MET A 41 15.01 11.30 -13.50
N GLU A 42 16.02 10.52 -13.19
CA GLU A 42 17.42 10.98 -13.13
C GLU A 42 17.92 11.43 -14.51
N ALA A 43 17.69 10.63 -15.57
CA ALA A 43 18.11 10.96 -16.92
C ALA A 43 17.46 12.26 -17.44
N LEU A 44 16.15 12.43 -17.27
CA LEU A 44 15.44 13.64 -17.65
C LEU A 44 15.88 14.86 -16.84
N SER A 45 16.19 14.69 -15.56
CA SER A 45 16.68 15.78 -14.71
C SER A 45 18.07 16.29 -15.13
N HIS A 46 18.92 15.42 -15.72
CA HIS A 46 20.21 15.80 -16.25
C HIS A 46 20.07 16.60 -17.57
N GLN A 47 19.13 16.22 -18.42
CA GLN A 47 18.84 16.94 -19.66
C GLN A 47 18.28 18.34 -19.41
N GLY A 48 17.40 18.51 -18.40
CA GLY A 48 16.85 19.82 -18.01
C GLY A 48 17.89 20.82 -17.48
N LYS A 49 19.00 20.35 -16.91
CA LYS A 49 20.11 21.22 -16.46
C LYS A 49 20.92 21.83 -17.60
N ARG A 50 20.81 21.29 -18.82
CA ARG A 50 21.53 21.81 -19.99
C ARG A 50 20.84 23.00 -20.66
N THR A 51 19.56 23.26 -20.39
CA THR A 51 18.76 24.16 -21.19
C THR A 51 18.42 25.50 -20.54
N ASP A 52 18.45 25.66 -19.20
CA ASP A 52 18.20 26.99 -18.61
C ASP A 52 18.61 27.13 -17.16
N LEU A 53 19.28 28.22 -16.80
CA LEU A 53 19.79 28.55 -15.45
C LEU A 53 18.76 29.24 -14.55
N THR A 54 17.49 29.31 -14.94
CA THR A 54 16.50 30.20 -14.29
C THR A 54 15.24 29.52 -13.75
N LEU A 55 15.01 28.21 -13.95
CA LEU A 55 13.84 27.54 -13.40
C LEU A 55 14.16 26.76 -12.13
N SER A 56 13.38 27.00 -11.08
CA SER A 56 13.49 26.35 -9.80
C SER A 56 13.51 24.82 -9.97
N GLN A 57 14.50 24.13 -9.39
CA GLN A 57 14.69 22.67 -9.45
C GLN A 57 13.45 21.87 -9.02
N LEU A 58 12.57 22.47 -8.23
CA LEU A 58 11.32 21.86 -7.78
C LEU A 58 10.27 21.81 -8.91
N ALA A 59 10.14 22.88 -9.67
CA ALA A 59 9.19 22.95 -10.79
C ALA A 59 9.57 21.96 -11.90
N THR A 60 10.87 21.85 -12.21
CA THR A 60 11.38 20.90 -13.22
C THR A 60 11.13 19.43 -12.83
N LYS A 61 11.31 19.06 -11.53
CA LYS A 61 11.03 17.70 -11.07
C LYS A 61 9.54 17.35 -11.09
N LEU A 62 8.68 18.32 -10.79
CA LEU A 62 7.23 18.13 -10.83
C LEU A 62 6.73 17.89 -12.26
N ASP A 63 7.31 18.57 -13.22
CA ASP A 63 6.97 18.41 -14.64
C ASP A 63 7.45 17.05 -15.19
N THR A 64 8.66 16.66 -14.86
CA THR A 64 9.25 15.36 -15.25
C THR A 64 8.43 14.16 -14.76
N ALA A 65 7.95 14.17 -13.50
CA ALA A 65 7.13 13.08 -12.98
C ALA A 65 5.76 13.01 -13.69
N THR A 66 5.21 14.14 -14.07
CA THR A 66 3.98 14.22 -14.86
C THR A 66 4.19 13.64 -16.25
N GLU A 67 5.32 13.97 -16.90
CA GLU A 67 5.70 13.43 -18.20
C GLU A 67 5.84 11.90 -18.16
N ILE A 68 6.56 11.37 -17.16
CA ILE A 68 6.70 9.91 -16.95
C ILE A 68 5.33 9.26 -16.76
N GLY A 69 4.47 9.86 -15.92
CA GLY A 69 3.13 9.35 -15.65
C GLY A 69 2.26 9.30 -16.89
N ASN A 70 2.28 10.36 -17.70
CA ASN A 70 1.53 10.42 -18.96
C ASN A 70 1.97 9.33 -19.96
N CYS A 71 3.27 9.04 -20.04
CA CYS A 71 3.79 7.97 -20.90
C CYS A 71 3.37 6.57 -20.45
N SER A 72 3.18 6.36 -19.16
CA SER A 72 2.84 5.05 -18.55
C SER A 72 1.37 4.90 -18.18
N GLY A 73 0.53 5.92 -18.41
CA GLY A 73 -0.88 5.91 -18.02
C GLY A 73 -1.12 6.02 -16.51
N GLU A 74 -0.15 6.56 -15.76
CA GLU A 74 -0.22 6.68 -14.31
C GLU A 74 -0.24 8.13 -13.84
N SER A 75 -0.72 8.35 -12.62
CA SER A 75 -0.65 9.67 -12.02
C SER A 75 0.78 10.01 -11.57
N ARG A 76 1.11 11.31 -11.55
CA ARG A 76 2.37 11.82 -10.99
C ARG A 76 2.67 11.26 -9.61
N ASP A 77 1.66 11.21 -8.75
CA ASP A 77 1.81 10.73 -7.37
C ASP A 77 2.12 9.22 -7.33
N THR A 78 1.56 8.46 -8.26
CA THR A 78 1.87 7.02 -8.43
C THR A 78 3.33 6.82 -8.85
N VAL A 79 3.85 7.65 -9.77
CA VAL A 79 5.28 7.63 -10.16
C VAL A 79 6.18 7.86 -8.94
N TYR A 80 5.89 8.87 -8.11
CA TYR A 80 6.66 9.10 -6.88
C TYR A 80 6.57 7.95 -5.88
N ARG A 81 5.40 7.31 -5.74
CA ARG A 81 5.26 6.12 -4.89
C ARG A 81 6.15 4.98 -5.36
N TYR A 82 6.16 4.69 -6.66
CA TYR A 82 7.08 3.68 -7.20
C TYR A 82 8.53 4.05 -6.95
N ILE A 83 8.94 5.27 -7.28
CA ILE A 83 10.33 5.73 -7.01
C ILE A 83 10.67 5.57 -5.53
N ARG A 84 9.73 5.83 -4.63
CA ARG A 84 9.95 5.67 -3.19
C ARG A 84 10.25 4.24 -2.79
N LEU A 85 9.72 3.23 -3.49
CA LEU A 85 10.01 1.82 -3.22
C LEU A 85 11.48 1.46 -3.35
N THR A 86 12.28 2.22 -4.11
CA THR A 86 13.74 2.00 -4.23
C THR A 86 14.49 2.18 -2.91
N HIS A 87 13.82 2.60 -1.84
CA HIS A 87 14.35 2.68 -0.48
C HIS A 87 13.95 1.49 0.40
N LEU A 88 13.27 0.50 -0.15
CA LEU A 88 13.01 -0.75 0.55
C LEU A 88 14.24 -1.67 0.45
N ILE A 89 14.41 -2.51 1.47
CA ILE A 89 15.36 -3.62 1.41
C ILE A 89 14.91 -4.63 0.35
N PRO A 90 15.85 -5.36 -0.30
CA PRO A 90 15.54 -6.28 -1.39
C PRO A 90 14.45 -7.30 -1.03
N GLU A 91 14.46 -7.86 0.16
CA GLU A 91 13.54 -8.89 0.61
C GLU A 91 12.08 -8.38 0.72
N LEU A 92 11.88 -7.11 1.09
CA LEU A 92 10.55 -6.50 1.08
C LEU A 92 10.07 -6.17 -0.34
N LEU A 93 11.01 -5.84 -1.25
CA LEU A 93 10.69 -5.70 -2.67
C LEU A 93 10.26 -7.04 -3.28
N ASP A 94 10.94 -8.14 -2.94
CA ASP A 94 10.58 -9.49 -3.40
C ASP A 94 9.18 -9.86 -2.94
N LEU A 95 8.80 -9.56 -1.69
CA LEU A 95 7.43 -9.76 -1.19
C LEU A 95 6.39 -8.91 -1.93
N MET A 96 6.77 -7.74 -2.43
CA MET A 96 5.89 -6.93 -3.28
C MET A 96 5.75 -7.52 -4.68
N ASP A 97 6.83 -8.02 -5.26
CA ASP A 97 6.84 -8.65 -6.58
C ASP A 97 6.04 -9.96 -6.58
N GLU A 98 6.03 -10.68 -5.46
CA GLU A 98 5.18 -11.83 -5.21
C GLU A 98 3.70 -11.45 -4.96
N GLY A 99 3.37 -10.17 -4.86
CA GLY A 99 2.02 -9.68 -4.58
C GLY A 99 1.55 -9.83 -3.13
N LYS A 100 2.45 -10.19 -2.20
CA LYS A 100 2.15 -10.32 -0.76
C LYS A 100 2.02 -8.97 -0.06
N ILE A 101 2.71 -7.96 -0.55
CA ILE A 101 2.68 -6.59 -0.04
C ILE A 101 2.15 -5.65 -1.13
N ALA A 102 1.12 -4.87 -0.81
CA ALA A 102 0.54 -3.90 -1.73
C ALA A 102 1.41 -2.63 -1.85
N LEU A 103 1.32 -1.93 -3.00
CA LEU A 103 2.07 -0.70 -3.29
C LEU A 103 2.03 0.34 -2.15
N MET A 104 0.85 0.63 -1.61
CA MET A 104 0.68 1.62 -0.54
C MET A 104 1.34 1.20 0.78
N VAL A 105 1.40 -0.11 1.04
CA VAL A 105 2.08 -0.66 2.22
C VAL A 105 3.59 -0.53 2.04
N GLY A 106 4.12 -0.94 0.88
CA GLY A 106 5.54 -0.79 0.55
C GLY A 106 5.99 0.68 0.59
N GLU A 107 5.19 1.61 0.04
CA GLU A 107 5.47 3.03 0.15
C GLU A 107 5.58 3.46 1.62
N ALA A 108 4.65 3.06 2.49
CA ALA A 108 4.71 3.45 3.90
C ALA A 108 5.93 2.86 4.61
N LEU A 109 6.28 1.59 4.34
CA LEU A 109 7.46 0.93 4.89
C LEU A 109 8.78 1.53 4.40
N SER A 110 8.83 2.07 3.18
CA SER A 110 10.03 2.70 2.62
C SER A 110 10.50 3.96 3.36
N TYR A 111 9.71 4.48 4.28
CA TYR A 111 10.09 5.59 5.16
C TYR A 111 10.84 5.14 6.41
N LEU A 112 10.84 3.84 6.70
CA LEU A 112 11.60 3.24 7.80
C LEU A 112 13.08 3.13 7.42
N GLY A 113 13.97 3.12 8.41
CA GLY A 113 15.36 2.78 8.20
C GLY A 113 15.54 1.28 7.95
N ASP A 114 16.72 0.88 7.42
CA ASP A 114 17.01 -0.51 7.08
C ASP A 114 16.84 -1.46 8.28
N LYS A 115 17.25 -1.03 9.45
CA LYS A 115 17.11 -1.78 10.71
C LYS A 115 15.64 -2.12 11.02
N GLU A 116 14.79 -1.12 10.92
CA GLU A 116 13.36 -1.25 11.21
C GLU A 116 12.66 -2.05 10.11
N GLN A 117 13.11 -1.93 8.86
CA GLN A 117 12.61 -2.74 7.75
C GLN A 117 12.95 -4.23 7.96
N TYR A 118 14.18 -4.56 8.37
CA TYR A 118 14.53 -5.93 8.73
C TYR A 118 13.76 -6.45 9.94
N ALA A 119 13.50 -5.62 10.96
CA ALA A 119 12.64 -6.01 12.08
C ALA A 119 11.19 -6.30 11.65
N VAL A 120 10.65 -5.52 10.71
CA VAL A 120 9.33 -5.80 10.12
C VAL A 120 9.35 -7.13 9.35
N LEU A 121 10.38 -7.39 8.55
CA LEU A 121 10.54 -8.62 7.79
C LEU A 121 10.59 -9.84 8.72
N GLU A 122 11.41 -9.81 9.75
CA GLU A 122 11.53 -10.87 10.75
C GLU A 122 10.18 -11.19 11.42
N GLN A 123 9.42 -10.16 11.80
CA GLN A 123 8.11 -10.35 12.38
C GLN A 123 7.08 -10.88 11.37
N CYS A 124 7.19 -10.51 10.09
CA CYS A 124 6.36 -11.07 9.04
C CYS A 124 6.61 -12.58 8.85
N GLU A 125 7.86 -13.00 8.86
CA GLU A 125 8.26 -14.40 8.74
C GLU A 125 7.84 -15.22 9.97
N MET A 126 8.05 -14.70 11.20
CA MET A 126 7.68 -15.38 12.44
C MET A 126 6.17 -15.60 12.56
N ASN A 127 5.36 -14.68 12.10
CA ASN A 127 3.90 -14.70 12.24
C ASN A 127 3.16 -15.14 10.97
N ASP A 128 3.89 -15.48 9.90
CA ASP A 128 3.33 -15.79 8.56
C ASP A 128 2.28 -14.75 8.13
N CYS A 129 2.61 -13.48 8.31
CA CYS A 129 1.71 -12.38 8.01
C CYS A 129 2.43 -11.19 7.39
N THR A 130 1.73 -10.40 6.59
CA THR A 130 2.22 -9.13 6.05
C THR A 130 1.49 -7.95 6.69
N PRO A 131 2.10 -6.77 6.84
CA PRO A 131 1.43 -5.62 7.44
C PRO A 131 0.24 -5.14 6.60
N SER A 132 -0.82 -4.72 7.24
CA SER A 132 -1.90 -3.96 6.61
C SER A 132 -1.44 -2.51 6.38
N TYR A 133 -2.16 -1.78 5.51
CA TYR A 133 -1.85 -0.36 5.27
C TYR A 133 -1.91 0.48 6.57
N ALA A 134 -2.91 0.25 7.42
CA ALA A 134 -3.03 0.96 8.69
C ALA A 134 -1.84 0.70 9.62
N GLN A 135 -1.38 -0.55 9.72
CA GLN A 135 -0.19 -0.93 10.49
C GLN A 135 1.09 -0.28 9.93
N ALA A 136 1.27 -0.30 8.61
CA ALA A 136 2.42 0.32 7.96
C ALA A 136 2.45 1.85 8.17
N VAL A 137 1.30 2.52 8.09
CA VAL A 137 1.19 3.97 8.38
C VAL A 137 1.46 4.26 9.85
N GLU A 138 0.99 3.42 10.79
CA GLU A 138 1.30 3.58 12.22
C GLU A 138 2.80 3.43 12.48
N MET A 139 3.45 2.41 11.89
CA MET A 139 4.90 2.23 11.99
C MET A 139 5.68 3.42 11.41
N LYS A 140 5.30 3.90 10.21
CA LYS A 140 5.89 5.11 9.61
C LYS A 140 5.78 6.31 10.55
N LYS A 141 4.60 6.57 11.14
CA LYS A 141 4.39 7.69 12.06
C LYS A 141 5.27 7.55 13.30
N ARG A 142 5.28 6.37 13.96
CA ARG A 142 6.11 6.13 15.14
C ARG A 142 7.61 6.26 14.84
N TYR A 143 8.04 5.87 13.64
CA TYR A 143 9.42 6.06 13.19
C TYR A 143 9.77 7.54 13.03
N GLN A 144 8.87 8.34 12.42
CA GLN A 144 9.05 9.79 12.28
C GLN A 144 9.09 10.50 13.62
N ASP A 145 8.32 10.03 14.60
CA ASP A 145 8.30 10.53 15.98
C ASP A 145 9.50 10.03 16.82
N GLY A 146 10.38 9.19 16.25
CA GLY A 146 11.55 8.61 16.92
C GLY A 146 11.23 7.53 17.97
N ASN A 147 10.02 6.98 17.96
CA ASN A 147 9.49 6.08 18.97
C ASN A 147 9.24 4.65 18.46
N LEU A 148 9.73 4.27 17.27
CA LEU A 148 9.56 2.93 16.74
C LEU A 148 10.66 2.01 17.30
N THR A 149 10.25 0.96 18.01
CA THR A 149 11.12 -0.09 18.54
C THR A 149 10.70 -1.45 17.98
N ALA A 150 11.57 -2.47 18.07
CA ALA A 150 11.24 -3.83 17.65
C ALA A 150 10.01 -4.39 18.39
N ASP A 151 9.88 -4.09 19.69
CA ASP A 151 8.72 -4.51 20.49
C ASP A 151 7.43 -3.86 19.98
N ASN A 152 7.48 -2.57 19.60
CA ASN A 152 6.34 -1.87 19.01
C ASN A 152 5.95 -2.45 17.65
N ILE A 153 6.91 -2.85 16.83
CA ILE A 153 6.66 -3.51 15.54
C ILE A 153 5.93 -4.83 15.78
N SER A 154 6.42 -5.66 16.71
CA SER A 154 5.79 -6.93 17.09
C SER A 154 4.35 -6.71 17.61
N GLU A 155 4.15 -5.73 18.49
CA GLU A 155 2.82 -5.37 19.00
C GLU A 155 1.87 -4.94 17.87
N ILE A 156 2.31 -4.09 16.95
CA ILE A 156 1.48 -3.61 15.84
C ILE A 156 1.08 -4.76 14.92
N LEU A 157 2.03 -5.67 14.60
CA LEU A 157 1.77 -6.78 13.69
C LEU A 157 0.93 -7.89 14.30
N SER A 158 1.00 -8.08 15.61
CA SER A 158 0.18 -9.07 16.35
C SER A 158 -1.29 -8.66 16.49
N ARG A 159 -1.64 -7.40 16.26
CA ARG A 159 -3.03 -6.94 16.33
C ARG A 159 -3.86 -7.51 15.18
N GLU A 160 -5.06 -7.96 15.49
CA GLU A 160 -6.03 -8.40 14.49
C GLU A 160 -6.24 -7.31 13.42
N LYS A 161 -6.06 -7.68 12.16
CA LYS A 161 -6.34 -6.80 11.03
C LYS A 161 -7.84 -6.52 10.95
N ALA A 162 -8.21 -5.30 10.60
CA ALA A 162 -9.61 -4.92 10.44
C ALA A 162 -10.40 -5.85 9.49
N ASN A 163 -9.71 -6.43 8.50
CA ASN A 163 -10.30 -7.38 7.54
C ASN A 163 -10.52 -8.78 8.10
N GLN A 164 -9.88 -9.14 9.22
CA GLN A 164 -10.02 -10.45 9.87
C GLN A 164 -11.13 -10.46 10.94
N ARG A 165 -11.66 -9.29 11.29
CA ARG A 165 -12.82 -9.22 12.19
C ARG A 165 -14.05 -9.68 11.44
N GLU A 166 -14.69 -10.72 11.94
CA GLU A 166 -16.00 -11.14 11.45
C GLU A 166 -16.99 -10.00 11.64
N THR A 167 -17.47 -9.43 10.55
CA THR A 167 -18.46 -8.35 10.57
C THR A 167 -19.71 -8.79 9.80
N ILE A 168 -20.86 -8.70 10.46
CA ILE A 168 -22.15 -8.92 9.79
C ILE A 168 -22.68 -7.56 9.33
N LYS A 169 -22.77 -7.39 8.00
CA LYS A 169 -23.38 -6.18 7.43
C LYS A 169 -24.87 -6.37 7.27
N ILE A 170 -25.67 -5.65 8.06
CA ILE A 170 -27.13 -5.66 7.98
C ILE A 170 -27.57 -4.31 7.40
N SER A 171 -28.41 -4.33 6.33
CA SER A 171 -28.98 -3.10 5.78
C SER A 171 -29.84 -2.39 6.81
N THR A 172 -29.60 -1.11 7.06
CA THR A 172 -30.41 -0.28 7.95
C THR A 172 -31.86 -0.19 7.54
N GLU A 173 -32.17 -0.29 6.26
CA GLU A 173 -33.57 -0.32 5.74
C GLU A 173 -34.35 -1.54 6.25
N LYS A 174 -33.69 -2.70 6.36
CA LYS A 174 -34.30 -3.91 6.92
C LYS A 174 -34.59 -3.75 8.40
N LEU A 175 -33.72 -3.06 9.13
CA LEU A 175 -33.85 -2.82 10.56
C LEU A 175 -34.89 -1.73 10.88
N ARG A 176 -35.05 -0.73 10.02
CA ARG A 176 -36.02 0.35 10.19
C ARG A 176 -37.47 -0.15 10.24
N LYS A 177 -37.76 -1.35 9.71
CA LYS A 177 -39.09 -1.98 9.88
C LYS A 177 -39.41 -2.27 11.36
N TYR A 178 -38.42 -2.46 12.19
CA TYR A 178 -38.54 -2.80 13.60
C TYR A 178 -38.22 -1.63 14.54
N ALA A 179 -37.43 -0.67 14.06
CA ALA A 179 -37.01 0.53 14.80
C ALA A 179 -36.96 1.75 13.85
N PRO A 180 -38.11 2.33 13.43
CA PRO A 180 -38.17 3.30 12.34
C PRO A 180 -37.46 4.61 12.57
N ASN A 181 -37.32 5.07 13.83
CA ASN A 181 -36.73 6.37 14.19
C ASN A 181 -35.37 6.24 14.90
N ALA A 182 -34.75 5.05 14.89
CA ALA A 182 -33.49 4.82 15.58
C ALA A 182 -32.30 5.29 14.74
N ASP A 183 -31.33 5.94 15.38
CA ASP A 183 -30.02 6.20 14.80
C ASP A 183 -29.15 4.93 14.77
N ALA A 184 -27.96 5.00 14.16
CA ALA A 184 -27.09 3.83 13.98
C ALA A 184 -26.71 3.14 15.30
N LYS A 185 -26.44 3.94 16.36
CA LYS A 185 -26.08 3.43 17.69
C LYS A 185 -27.26 2.78 18.41
N GLN A 186 -28.44 3.37 18.27
CA GLN A 186 -29.69 2.84 18.80
C GLN A 186 -30.13 1.56 18.09
N LEU A 187 -29.84 1.42 16.78
CA LEU A 187 -30.09 0.20 16.01
C LEU A 187 -29.18 -0.95 16.50
N GLU A 188 -27.91 -0.66 16.81
CA GLU A 188 -27.00 -1.64 17.36
C GLU A 188 -27.49 -2.16 18.72
N ASP A 189 -27.84 -1.26 19.64
CA ASP A 189 -28.38 -1.61 20.96
C ASP A 189 -29.70 -2.39 20.84
N PHE A 190 -30.56 -2.01 19.90
CA PHE A 190 -31.79 -2.73 19.58
C PHE A 190 -31.53 -4.17 19.14
N ILE A 191 -30.55 -4.39 18.23
CA ILE A 191 -30.18 -5.73 17.75
C ILE A 191 -29.69 -6.58 18.92
N LEU A 192 -28.80 -6.05 19.75
CA LEU A 192 -28.25 -6.79 20.89
C LEU A 192 -29.36 -7.22 21.86
N LYS A 193 -30.28 -6.32 22.21
CA LYS A 193 -31.43 -6.63 23.07
C LYS A 193 -32.36 -7.66 22.44
N ALA A 194 -32.62 -7.56 21.13
CA ALA A 194 -33.43 -8.52 20.41
C ALA A 194 -32.80 -9.92 20.40
N CYS A 195 -31.49 -10.03 20.19
CA CYS A 195 -30.75 -11.28 20.25
C CYS A 195 -30.78 -11.90 21.66
N GLU A 196 -30.62 -11.11 22.71
CA GLU A 196 -30.74 -11.58 24.08
C GLU A 196 -32.16 -12.13 24.41
N HIS A 197 -33.17 -11.39 23.99
CA HIS A 197 -34.54 -11.81 24.17
C HIS A 197 -34.84 -13.11 23.42
N TYR A 198 -34.40 -13.22 22.17
CA TYR A 198 -34.57 -14.42 21.36
C TYR A 198 -33.82 -15.63 21.96
N ARG A 199 -32.60 -15.43 22.47
CA ARG A 199 -31.85 -16.47 23.20
C ARG A 199 -32.62 -16.98 24.41
N LYS A 200 -33.18 -16.08 25.23
CA LYS A 200 -34.00 -16.44 26.39
C LYS A 200 -35.26 -17.21 25.97
N PHE A 201 -35.85 -16.83 24.86
CA PHE A 201 -37.02 -17.54 24.30
C PHE A 201 -36.65 -18.96 23.87
N LEU A 202 -35.56 -19.17 23.15
CA LEU A 202 -35.10 -20.50 22.74
C LEU A 202 -34.80 -21.42 23.95
N ILE A 203 -34.17 -20.90 25.00
CA ILE A 203 -33.92 -21.67 26.24
C ILE A 203 -35.23 -22.09 26.87
N ARG A 204 -36.22 -21.23 26.94
CA ARG A 204 -37.54 -21.58 27.50
C ARG A 204 -38.27 -22.62 26.64
N GLN A 205 -38.17 -22.56 25.31
CA GLN A 205 -38.73 -23.58 24.43
C GLN A 205 -38.08 -24.93 24.68
N ARG A 206 -36.73 -25.00 24.67
CA ARG A 206 -36.00 -26.23 24.92
C ARG A 206 -36.39 -26.90 26.27
N ASN A 207 -36.45 -26.10 27.34
CA ASN A 207 -36.86 -26.60 28.66
C ASN A 207 -38.33 -27.04 28.71
N ARG A 208 -39.18 -26.64 27.76
CA ARG A 208 -40.58 -27.08 27.66
C ARG A 208 -40.69 -28.38 26.89
N ASP A 209 -39.83 -28.60 25.89
CA ASP A 209 -39.79 -29.81 25.06
C ASP A 209 -39.10 -30.99 25.78
N GLU A 210 -38.31 -30.71 26.84
CA GLU A 210 -37.64 -31.69 27.68
C GLU A 210 -38.50 -32.14 28.91
N ARG A 211 -39.76 -31.61 29.03
CA ARG A 211 -40.73 -32.00 30.08
C ARG A 211 -41.86 -32.80 29.47
#